data_ff7d53fd1ac93c15d495a12f9536e56f
#
_entry.id   ff7d53fd1ac93c15d495a12f9536e56f
#
_cell.length_a   1.000
_cell.length_b   1.000
_cell.length_c   1.000
_cell.angle_alpha   90.00
_cell.angle_beta   90.00
_cell.angle_gamma   90.00
#
_symmetry.space_group_name_H-M   'P 1'
#
loop_
_entity.id
_entity.type
_entity.pdbx_description
1 polymer ?
#
loop_
_entity_poly.entity_id
_entity_poly.type
_entity_poly.pdbx_seq_one_letter_code
_entity_poly.pdbx_strand_id
1 'polypeptide(L)'
;MEPILLPDEKIDTVNENLRLIQKKHGLTYGSDAYLLAAYIRQVPHAKAADLGSGTGILSLLCTARDKFRFIYSVEVQSSFCSLIQRNVDLNGFGNRILPLCADVRQISAKDTDGELDVVFCNPPYMRSDSGRRNSSDEKFIARHEVFGGIDDFCAAADRLLKFGGTFYCVYRPDRLAALMQALHENHLEPKEMTFVCADVQTPPSMLLLKAKKGGNPSLKLTRPLILHALPGESRDTEAAGSRPLTKEAEEIYRTCSFQAFRHPNA
;
A
#
# COMPACT_ATOMS: atom_id res chain seq x y z
N MET A 1 21.11 7.32 18.33
CA MET A 1 20.34 7.34 19.59
C MET A 1 19.25 6.29 19.46
N GLU A 2 19.08 5.39 20.43
CA GLU A 2 17.97 4.45 20.38
C GLU A 2 16.64 5.20 20.54
N PRO A 3 15.59 4.84 19.77
CA PRO A 3 14.31 5.53 19.85
C PRO A 3 13.60 5.23 21.19
N ILE A 4 12.96 6.22 21.75
CA ILE A 4 12.09 6.05 22.93
C ILE A 4 10.82 5.32 22.48
N LEU A 5 10.55 4.14 23.05
CA LEU A 5 9.36 3.35 22.79
C LEU A 5 8.30 3.61 23.89
N LEU A 6 7.02 3.67 23.47
CA LEU A 6 5.91 3.60 24.40
C LEU A 6 5.72 2.15 24.89
N PRO A 7 5.05 1.91 26.04
CA PRO A 7 4.93 0.57 26.62
C PRO A 7 4.24 -0.47 25.71
N ASP A 8 3.36 -0.01 24.81
CA ASP A 8 2.61 -0.82 23.85
C ASP A 8 3.28 -0.91 22.47
N GLU A 9 4.52 -0.44 22.33
CA GLU A 9 5.27 -0.43 21.06
C GLU A 9 6.40 -1.45 21.05
N LYS A 10 6.80 -1.82 19.84
CA LYS A 10 7.98 -2.63 19.52
C LYS A 10 8.66 -2.11 18.27
N ILE A 11 9.91 -2.49 18.06
CA ILE A 11 10.63 -2.27 16.81
C ILE A 11 10.70 -3.61 16.08
N ASP A 12 10.25 -3.62 14.83
CA ASP A 12 10.45 -4.74 13.93
C ASP A 12 11.50 -4.38 12.87
N THR A 13 12.35 -5.35 12.52
CA THR A 13 13.24 -5.24 11.36
C THR A 13 12.45 -5.67 10.14
N VAL A 14 12.19 -4.73 9.22
CA VAL A 14 11.43 -4.98 8.00
C VAL A 14 12.31 -5.63 6.93
N ASN A 15 13.56 -5.16 6.82
CA ASN A 15 14.62 -5.73 5.99
C ASN A 15 15.99 -5.26 6.53
N GLU A 16 17.07 -5.60 5.84
CA GLU A 16 18.46 -5.34 6.28
C GLU A 16 18.70 -3.87 6.70
N ASN A 17 17.97 -2.91 6.12
CA ASN A 17 18.24 -1.48 6.29
C ASN A 17 17.02 -0.69 6.80
N LEU A 18 15.89 -1.33 7.11
CA LEU A 18 14.65 -0.65 7.48
C LEU A 18 14.09 -1.20 8.78
N ARG A 19 13.93 -0.32 9.77
CA ARG A 19 13.31 -0.61 11.07
C ARG A 19 11.97 0.13 11.19
N LEU A 20 11.01 -0.48 11.86
CA LEU A 20 9.67 0.06 12.05
C LEU A 20 9.25 -0.02 13.51
N ILE A 21 8.90 1.12 14.08
CA ILE A 21 8.17 1.18 15.34
C ILE A 21 6.71 0.93 15.02
N GLN A 22 6.10 -0.04 15.66
CA GLN A 22 4.67 -0.30 15.56
C GLN A 22 4.09 -0.79 16.89
N LYS A 23 2.78 -0.80 17.00
CA LYS A 23 2.12 -1.29 18.21
C LYS A 23 2.24 -2.80 18.32
N LYS A 24 2.37 -3.32 19.55
CA LYS A 24 2.39 -4.76 19.85
C LYS A 24 1.05 -5.42 19.50
N HIS A 25 -0.05 -4.65 19.65
CA HIS A 25 -1.40 -5.09 19.36
C HIS A 25 -2.10 -4.04 18.48
N GLY A 26 -2.87 -4.47 17.48
CA GLY A 26 -3.61 -3.59 16.58
C GLY A 26 -3.13 -3.69 15.12
N LEU A 27 -3.11 -2.57 14.42
CA LEU A 27 -2.65 -2.48 13.03
C LEU A 27 -1.14 -2.77 12.95
N THR A 28 -0.82 -3.94 12.43
CA THR A 28 0.53 -4.31 11.98
C THR A 28 0.55 -4.33 10.46
N TYR A 29 1.69 -3.98 9.85
CA TYR A 29 1.79 -4.06 8.39
C TYR A 29 1.75 -5.52 7.92
N GLY A 30 1.11 -5.74 6.79
CA GLY A 30 0.99 -7.05 6.16
C GLY A 30 1.77 -7.16 4.85
N SER A 31 1.70 -8.32 4.22
CA SER A 31 2.26 -8.58 2.89
C SER A 31 1.68 -7.65 1.81
N ASP A 32 0.45 -7.16 2.00
CA ASP A 32 -0.24 -6.20 1.13
C ASP A 32 0.55 -4.89 0.95
N ALA A 33 0.99 -4.28 2.04
CA ALA A 33 1.80 -3.07 2.00
C ALA A 33 3.15 -3.31 1.28
N TYR A 34 3.79 -4.45 1.54
CA TYR A 34 5.06 -4.78 0.88
C TYR A 34 4.89 -5.01 -0.62
N LEU A 35 3.86 -5.77 -1.00
CA LEU A 35 3.56 -6.06 -2.40
C LEU A 35 3.15 -4.80 -3.17
N LEU A 36 2.38 -3.90 -2.54
CA LEU A 36 2.06 -2.61 -3.15
C LEU A 36 3.33 -1.77 -3.32
N ALA A 37 4.18 -1.67 -2.30
CA ALA A 37 5.46 -0.97 -2.43
C ALA A 37 6.30 -1.53 -3.58
N ALA A 38 6.37 -2.86 -3.71
CA ALA A 38 7.07 -3.52 -4.82
C ALA A 38 6.42 -3.25 -6.18
N TYR A 39 5.08 -3.18 -6.24
CA TYR A 39 4.31 -2.92 -7.46
C TYR A 39 4.47 -1.50 -8.00
N ILE A 40 4.64 -0.51 -7.12
CA ILE A 40 4.88 0.89 -7.45
C ILE A 40 6.19 1.01 -8.24
N ARG A 41 6.13 1.61 -9.43
CA ARG A 41 7.31 1.86 -10.27
C ARG A 41 8.16 2.99 -9.70
N GLN A 42 9.46 2.86 -9.88
CA GLN A 42 10.41 3.91 -9.52
C GLN A 42 10.32 5.08 -10.49
N VAL A 43 10.17 6.30 -9.92
CA VAL A 43 10.22 7.60 -10.63
C VAL A 43 11.04 8.55 -9.75
N PRO A 44 12.38 8.54 -9.81
CA PRO A 44 13.27 9.12 -8.78
C PRO A 44 13.10 10.63 -8.56
N HIS A 45 12.62 11.36 -9.56
CA HIS A 45 12.41 12.81 -9.47
C HIS A 45 11.00 13.20 -9.03
N ALA A 46 10.08 12.24 -8.92
CA ALA A 46 8.69 12.48 -8.60
C ALA A 46 8.47 12.88 -7.14
N LYS A 47 7.46 13.72 -6.91
CA LYS A 47 6.80 13.91 -5.62
C LYS A 47 5.60 12.97 -5.54
N ALA A 48 5.42 12.32 -4.39
CA ALA A 48 4.33 11.38 -4.19
C ALA A 48 3.57 11.62 -2.88
N ALA A 49 2.35 11.06 -2.78
CA ALA A 49 1.62 10.96 -1.52
C ALA A 49 1.21 9.52 -1.21
N ASP A 50 1.34 9.17 0.05
CA ASP A 50 0.85 7.95 0.69
C ASP A 50 -0.41 8.29 1.48
N LEU A 51 -1.59 7.90 1.00
CA LEU A 51 -2.86 8.24 1.63
C LEU A 51 -3.29 7.15 2.62
N GLY A 52 -3.57 7.56 3.86
CA GLY A 52 -3.87 6.63 4.95
C GLY A 52 -2.64 5.84 5.36
N SER A 53 -1.53 6.54 5.60
CA SER A 53 -0.19 5.93 5.76
C SER A 53 -0.06 5.01 6.97
N GLY A 54 -0.94 5.11 7.99
CA GLY A 54 -0.89 4.31 9.21
C GLY A 54 0.47 4.45 9.93
N THR A 55 1.28 3.41 9.95
CA THR A 55 2.63 3.43 10.52
C THR A 55 3.67 4.10 9.63
N GLY A 56 3.32 4.48 8.39
CA GLY A 56 4.22 5.01 7.38
C GLY A 56 4.99 3.94 6.59
N ILE A 57 4.66 2.67 6.74
CA ILE A 57 5.44 1.57 6.15
C ILE A 57 5.58 1.66 4.63
N LEU A 58 4.54 2.06 3.88
CA LEU A 58 4.62 2.23 2.43
C LEU A 58 5.59 3.34 2.04
N SER A 59 5.49 4.50 2.70
CA SER A 59 6.40 5.62 2.51
C SER A 59 7.85 5.23 2.79
N LEU A 60 8.09 4.49 3.88
CA LEU A 60 9.42 4.02 4.27
C LEU A 60 10.00 3.03 3.24
N LEU A 61 9.21 2.03 2.81
CA LEU A 61 9.62 1.05 1.80
C LEU A 61 9.95 1.72 0.45
N CYS A 62 9.11 2.66 0.00
CA CYS A 62 9.35 3.40 -1.23
C CYS A 62 10.60 4.28 -1.14
N THR A 63 10.84 4.92 0.01
CA THR A 63 12.02 5.77 0.23
C THR A 63 13.30 4.95 0.31
N ALA A 64 13.30 3.82 1.03
CA ALA A 64 14.44 2.91 1.13
C ALA A 64 14.88 2.32 -0.22
N ARG A 65 14.01 2.34 -1.22
CA ARG A 65 14.25 1.87 -2.60
C ARG A 65 14.37 3.02 -3.61
N ASP A 66 14.56 4.24 -3.15
CA ASP A 66 14.72 5.44 -3.99
C ASP A 66 13.64 5.61 -5.06
N LYS A 67 12.39 5.20 -4.76
CA LYS A 67 11.32 5.24 -5.75
C LYS A 67 10.90 6.66 -6.10
N PHE A 68 10.98 7.59 -5.14
CA PHE A 68 10.56 8.99 -5.30
C PHE A 68 11.57 9.94 -4.67
N ARG A 69 11.56 11.19 -5.14
CA ARG A 69 12.34 12.26 -4.52
C ARG A 69 11.79 12.61 -3.13
N PHE A 70 10.47 12.69 -3.01
CA PHE A 70 9.80 13.14 -1.79
C PHE A 70 8.42 12.51 -1.65
N ILE A 71 8.01 12.19 -0.42
CA ILE A 71 6.71 11.56 -0.10
C ILE A 71 6.01 12.36 1.00
N TYR A 72 4.75 12.73 0.78
CA TYR A 72 3.83 13.21 1.79
C TYR A 72 3.08 12.01 2.37
N SER A 73 3.28 11.71 3.67
CA SER A 73 2.59 10.62 4.37
C SER A 73 1.36 11.17 5.08
N VAL A 74 0.19 10.98 4.47
CA VAL A 74 -1.08 11.55 4.93
C VAL A 74 -1.79 10.57 5.85
N GLU A 75 -2.11 11.01 7.07
CA GLU A 75 -2.81 10.19 8.06
C GLU A 75 -3.73 11.09 8.92
N VAL A 76 -4.94 10.64 9.19
CA VAL A 76 -5.91 11.44 9.96
C VAL A 76 -5.72 11.32 11.47
N GLN A 77 -5.19 10.21 11.94
CA GLN A 77 -5.00 9.95 13.37
C GLN A 77 -3.69 10.57 13.88
N SER A 78 -3.78 11.54 14.77
CA SER A 78 -2.63 12.26 15.33
C SER A 78 -1.59 11.34 15.99
N SER A 79 -2.04 10.25 16.62
CA SER A 79 -1.15 9.24 17.21
C SER A 79 -0.30 8.51 16.15
N PHE A 80 -0.88 8.23 15.00
CA PHE A 80 -0.13 7.64 13.86
C PHE A 80 0.73 8.69 13.17
N CYS A 81 0.29 9.94 13.05
CA CYS A 81 1.15 11.02 12.51
C CYS A 81 2.44 11.14 13.33
N SER A 82 2.34 11.12 14.66
CA SER A 82 3.50 11.12 15.56
C SER A 82 4.36 9.86 15.40
N LEU A 83 3.73 8.71 15.17
CA LEU A 83 4.44 7.45 14.93
C LEU A 83 5.18 7.46 13.60
N ILE A 84 4.56 7.99 12.53
CA ILE A 84 5.22 8.17 11.22
C ILE A 84 6.48 9.04 11.39
N GLN A 85 6.39 10.18 12.10
CA GLN A 85 7.55 11.04 12.33
C GLN A 85 8.69 10.28 13.02
N ARG A 86 8.39 9.51 14.07
CA ARG A 86 9.39 8.71 14.78
C ARG A 86 10.00 7.61 13.90
N ASN A 87 9.21 7.01 13.02
CA ASN A 87 9.68 6.03 12.04
C ASN A 87 10.57 6.67 10.96
N VAL A 88 10.22 7.87 10.53
CA VAL A 88 11.04 8.68 9.60
C VAL A 88 12.39 9.02 10.24
N ASP A 89 12.40 9.47 11.49
CA ASP A 89 13.61 9.82 12.24
C ASP A 89 14.48 8.57 12.50
N LEU A 90 13.85 7.44 12.86
CA LEU A 90 14.53 6.17 13.11
C LEU A 90 15.33 5.68 11.90
N ASN A 91 14.87 5.96 10.69
CA ASN A 91 15.50 5.54 9.44
C ASN A 91 16.26 6.67 8.71
N GLY A 92 16.33 7.87 9.30
CA GLY A 92 17.07 9.00 8.72
C GLY A 92 16.43 9.58 7.45
N PHE A 93 15.10 9.48 7.28
CA PHE A 93 14.39 9.91 6.07
C PHE A 93 13.72 11.29 6.20
N GLY A 94 14.09 12.11 7.19
CA GLY A 94 13.45 13.40 7.45
C GLY A 94 13.49 14.41 6.30
N ASN A 95 14.43 14.28 5.37
CA ASN A 95 14.51 15.10 4.15
C ASN A 95 13.76 14.50 2.94
N ARG A 96 13.12 13.34 3.10
CA ARG A 96 12.46 12.58 2.03
C ARG A 96 10.99 12.28 2.31
N ILE A 97 10.57 12.28 3.56
CA ILE A 97 9.20 11.99 3.99
C ILE A 97 8.72 13.09 4.91
N LEU A 98 7.55 13.65 4.63
CA LEU A 98 6.85 14.59 5.49
C LEU A 98 5.50 14.01 5.92
N PRO A 99 5.32 13.71 7.21
CA PRO A 99 4.01 13.36 7.76
C PRO A 99 3.05 14.55 7.69
N LEU A 100 1.85 14.34 7.16
CA LEU A 100 0.75 15.29 7.14
C LEU A 100 -0.42 14.74 7.94
N CYS A 101 -0.75 15.39 9.06
CA CYS A 101 -1.91 15.02 9.85
C CYS A 101 -3.16 15.67 9.23
N ALA A 102 -3.78 14.97 8.27
CA ALA A 102 -4.89 15.48 7.47
C ALA A 102 -5.89 14.38 7.09
N ASP A 103 -7.14 14.79 6.91
CA ASP A 103 -8.20 13.93 6.39
C ASP A 103 -8.11 13.84 4.86
N VAL A 104 -8.09 12.62 4.32
CA VAL A 104 -8.06 12.39 2.87
C VAL A 104 -9.23 13.05 2.13
N ARG A 105 -10.37 13.27 2.82
CA ARG A 105 -11.55 13.95 2.25
C ARG A 105 -11.33 15.45 2.03
N GLN A 106 -10.36 16.05 2.70
CA GLN A 106 -10.12 17.50 2.71
C GLN A 106 -8.80 17.89 2.05
N ILE A 107 -7.82 16.96 1.98
CA ILE A 107 -6.49 17.25 1.42
C ILE A 107 -6.55 17.67 -0.04
N SER A 108 -5.68 18.61 -0.40
CA SER A 108 -5.58 19.21 -1.73
C SER A 108 -4.14 19.51 -2.13
N ALA A 109 -3.91 19.93 -3.35
CA ALA A 109 -2.59 20.32 -3.84
C ALA A 109 -1.97 21.52 -3.08
N LYS A 110 -2.76 22.28 -2.30
CA LYS A 110 -2.25 23.35 -1.44
C LYS A 110 -1.48 22.82 -0.23
N ASP A 111 -1.80 21.60 0.20
CA ASP A 111 -1.20 20.96 1.37
C ASP A 111 0.09 20.21 1.01
N THR A 112 0.37 20.00 -0.29
CA THR A 112 1.48 19.22 -0.83
C THR A 112 2.47 20.01 -1.69
N ASP A 113 2.51 21.34 -1.54
CA ASP A 113 3.37 22.19 -2.35
C ASP A 113 3.21 21.93 -3.87
N GLY A 114 1.94 21.94 -4.32
CA GLY A 114 1.50 21.73 -5.70
C GLY A 114 1.05 20.31 -6.01
N GLU A 115 0.67 20.09 -7.26
CA GLU A 115 0.22 18.78 -7.75
C GLU A 115 1.35 17.75 -7.78
N LEU A 116 0.98 16.48 -7.61
CA LEU A 116 1.89 15.37 -7.45
C LEU A 116 1.96 14.49 -8.72
N ASP A 117 3.09 13.81 -8.87
CA ASP A 117 3.31 12.83 -9.95
C ASP A 117 2.65 11.49 -9.66
N VAL A 118 2.65 11.09 -8.38
CA VAL A 118 2.19 9.77 -7.94
C VAL A 118 1.40 9.90 -6.64
N VAL A 119 0.30 9.16 -6.55
CA VAL A 119 -0.44 8.93 -5.31
C VAL A 119 -0.63 7.43 -5.12
N PHE A 120 -0.49 6.94 -3.91
CA PHE A 120 -0.72 5.54 -3.61
C PHE A 120 -1.42 5.37 -2.26
N CYS A 121 -2.13 4.26 -2.09
CA CYS A 121 -2.80 3.93 -0.84
C CYS A 121 -2.97 2.43 -0.63
N ASN A 122 -2.99 2.04 0.62
CA ASN A 122 -3.53 0.77 1.11
C ASN A 122 -4.76 1.09 1.98
N PRO A 123 -5.92 1.37 1.36
CA PRO A 123 -7.08 1.86 2.09
C PRO A 123 -7.64 0.79 3.03
N PRO A 124 -8.32 1.18 4.12
CA PRO A 124 -8.93 0.22 5.02
C PRO A 124 -9.99 -0.61 4.27
N TYR A 125 -9.91 -1.94 4.43
CA TYR A 125 -10.86 -2.86 3.80
C TYR A 125 -12.10 -3.01 4.69
N MET A 126 -13.28 -2.68 4.18
CA MET A 126 -14.52 -3.08 4.83
C MET A 126 -14.65 -4.62 4.76
N ARG A 127 -14.62 -5.30 5.89
CA ARG A 127 -15.03 -6.70 5.97
C ARG A 127 -16.54 -6.77 5.77
N SER A 128 -16.98 -7.29 4.62
CA SER A 128 -18.35 -7.72 4.44
C SER A 128 -18.48 -9.14 4.98
N ASP A 129 -18.39 -9.35 6.29
CA ASP A 129 -18.75 -10.66 6.84
C ASP A 129 -20.23 -10.70 7.17
N SER A 130 -20.94 -11.43 6.27
CA SER A 130 -21.97 -12.41 6.57
C SER A 130 -22.76 -12.19 7.87
N GLY A 131 -23.94 -11.64 7.77
CA GLY A 131 -25.14 -12.16 8.44
C GLY A 131 -25.25 -12.16 9.95
N ARG A 132 -24.27 -11.76 10.73
CA ARG A 132 -24.35 -11.58 12.18
C ARG A 132 -23.71 -10.25 12.60
N ARG A 133 -24.54 -9.26 12.84
CA ARG A 133 -24.14 -7.98 13.47
C ARG A 133 -23.73 -8.24 14.91
N ASN A 134 -22.44 -8.18 15.17
CA ASN A 134 -21.91 -8.14 16.54
C ASN A 134 -21.57 -6.70 16.90
N SER A 135 -21.58 -6.34 18.19
CA SER A 135 -21.22 -5.01 18.69
C SER A 135 -19.78 -4.56 18.32
N SER A 136 -18.93 -5.48 17.86
CA SER A 136 -17.62 -5.22 17.26
C SER A 136 -17.76 -4.61 15.86
N ASP A 137 -18.81 -4.96 15.10
CA ASP A 137 -19.02 -4.52 13.74
C ASP A 137 -19.49 -3.06 13.67
N GLU A 138 -20.31 -2.63 14.64
CA GLU A 138 -20.73 -1.24 14.75
C GLU A 138 -19.56 -0.30 15.08
N LYS A 139 -18.66 -0.70 15.96
CA LYS A 139 -17.42 0.05 16.25
C LYS A 139 -16.46 0.06 15.06
N PHE A 140 -16.48 -0.99 14.25
CA PHE A 140 -15.69 -1.10 13.06
C PHE A 140 -16.25 -0.23 11.93
N ILE A 141 -17.58 -0.26 11.69
CA ILE A 141 -18.28 0.60 10.73
C ILE A 141 -18.09 2.07 11.09
N ALA A 142 -18.28 2.43 12.38
CA ALA A 142 -18.05 3.80 12.85
C ALA A 142 -16.61 4.29 12.63
N ARG A 143 -15.60 3.40 12.73
CA ARG A 143 -14.21 3.75 12.38
C ARG A 143 -14.02 3.98 10.88
N HIS A 144 -14.72 3.22 10.03
CA HIS A 144 -14.63 3.38 8.58
C HIS A 144 -15.35 4.63 8.08
N GLU A 145 -16.49 4.99 8.66
CA GLU A 145 -17.14 6.27 8.38
C GLU A 145 -16.24 7.46 8.80
N VAL A 146 -15.37 7.26 9.81
CA VAL A 146 -14.40 8.27 10.25
C VAL A 146 -13.19 8.37 9.31
N PHE A 147 -12.74 7.26 8.66
CA PHE A 147 -11.47 7.24 7.92
C PHE A 147 -11.62 7.31 6.40
N GLY A 148 -12.84 7.29 5.87
CA GLY A 148 -13.14 7.32 4.45
C GLY A 148 -13.13 5.96 3.75
N GLY A 149 -13.91 5.84 2.68
CA GLY A 149 -13.98 4.69 1.78
C GLY A 149 -13.08 4.83 0.56
N ILE A 150 -13.10 3.82 -0.33
CA ILE A 150 -12.30 3.85 -1.58
C ILE A 150 -12.63 5.07 -2.45
N ASP A 151 -13.88 5.55 -2.43
CA ASP A 151 -14.30 6.74 -3.17
C ASP A 151 -13.56 7.98 -2.68
N ASP A 152 -13.42 8.14 -1.34
CA ASP A 152 -12.69 9.27 -0.75
C ASP A 152 -11.20 9.25 -1.12
N PHE A 153 -10.59 8.06 -1.15
CA PHE A 153 -9.18 7.90 -1.56
C PHE A 153 -8.99 8.19 -3.06
N CYS A 154 -9.91 7.75 -3.92
CA CYS A 154 -9.87 8.08 -5.34
C CYS A 154 -10.09 9.58 -5.57
N ALA A 155 -11.03 10.20 -4.86
CA ALA A 155 -11.28 11.63 -4.94
C ALA A 155 -10.08 12.45 -4.45
N ALA A 156 -9.42 12.01 -3.37
CA ALA A 156 -8.16 12.64 -2.91
C ALA A 156 -7.05 12.50 -3.96
N ALA A 157 -6.92 11.32 -4.56
CA ALA A 157 -5.93 11.09 -5.61
C ALA A 157 -6.17 12.00 -6.83
N ASP A 158 -7.43 12.19 -7.25
CA ASP A 158 -7.76 13.12 -8.33
C ASP A 158 -7.40 14.57 -7.97
N ARG A 159 -7.71 15.03 -6.76
CA ARG A 159 -7.35 16.39 -6.30
C ARG A 159 -5.85 16.63 -6.20
N LEU A 160 -5.06 15.60 -5.88
CA LEU A 160 -3.62 15.72 -5.67
C LEU A 160 -2.79 15.48 -6.93
N LEU A 161 -3.23 14.61 -7.84
CA LEU A 161 -2.47 14.26 -9.03
C LEU A 161 -2.54 15.36 -10.09
N LYS A 162 -1.43 15.62 -10.73
CA LYS A 162 -1.39 16.33 -12.00
C LYS A 162 -2.05 15.50 -13.11
N PHE A 163 -2.50 16.15 -14.18
CA PHE A 163 -2.95 15.44 -15.38
C PHE A 163 -1.86 14.47 -15.88
N GLY A 164 -2.22 13.24 -16.14
CA GLY A 164 -1.27 12.18 -16.49
C GLY A 164 -0.50 11.59 -15.30
N GLY A 165 -0.73 12.05 -14.08
CA GLY A 165 -0.19 11.46 -12.87
C GLY A 165 -0.71 10.05 -12.61
N THR A 166 -0.03 9.30 -11.76
CA THR A 166 -0.30 7.86 -11.57
C THR A 166 -0.83 7.57 -10.16
N PHE A 167 -1.91 6.81 -10.10
CA PHE A 167 -2.46 6.27 -8.86
C PHE A 167 -2.13 4.79 -8.73
N TYR A 168 -1.77 4.34 -7.52
CA TYR A 168 -1.58 2.93 -7.18
C TYR A 168 -2.38 2.56 -5.93
N CYS A 169 -3.00 1.40 -5.93
CA CYS A 169 -3.60 0.85 -4.73
C CYS A 169 -3.50 -0.68 -4.68
N VAL A 170 -3.55 -1.22 -3.47
CA VAL A 170 -3.91 -2.61 -3.21
C VAL A 170 -5.36 -2.63 -2.75
N TYR A 171 -6.13 -3.61 -3.20
CA TYR A 171 -7.54 -3.71 -2.81
C TYR A 171 -8.01 -5.17 -2.80
N ARG A 172 -9.26 -5.40 -2.34
CA ARG A 172 -9.87 -6.73 -2.29
C ARG A 172 -10.57 -7.09 -3.59
N PRO A 173 -10.41 -8.31 -4.12
CA PRO A 173 -11.09 -8.76 -5.34
C PRO A 173 -12.62 -8.73 -5.26
N ASP A 174 -13.20 -9.05 -4.09
CA ASP A 174 -14.65 -9.03 -3.86
C ASP A 174 -15.23 -7.59 -3.87
N ARG A 175 -14.39 -6.57 -3.87
CA ARG A 175 -14.77 -5.15 -3.98
C ARG A 175 -14.33 -4.51 -5.29
N LEU A 176 -13.95 -5.32 -6.27
CA LEU A 176 -13.47 -4.82 -7.56
C LEU A 176 -14.49 -3.89 -8.25
N ALA A 177 -15.78 -4.23 -8.21
CA ALA A 177 -16.83 -3.38 -8.82
C ALA A 177 -16.86 -1.97 -8.20
N ALA A 178 -16.81 -1.86 -6.87
CA ALA A 178 -16.76 -0.58 -6.17
C ALA A 178 -15.48 0.20 -6.50
N LEU A 179 -14.32 -0.47 -6.55
CA LEU A 179 -13.06 0.16 -6.94
C LEU A 179 -13.13 0.72 -8.37
N MET A 180 -13.64 -0.05 -9.33
CA MET A 180 -13.75 0.40 -10.73
C MET A 180 -14.71 1.60 -10.88
N GLN A 181 -15.80 1.62 -10.13
CA GLN A 181 -16.72 2.75 -10.08
C GLN A 181 -16.03 3.99 -9.51
N ALA A 182 -15.38 3.88 -8.34
CA ALA A 182 -14.68 4.97 -7.70
C ALA A 182 -13.57 5.58 -8.60
N LEU A 183 -12.83 4.73 -9.30
CA LEU A 183 -11.81 5.17 -10.25
C LEU A 183 -12.45 5.98 -11.40
N HIS A 184 -13.53 5.47 -11.99
CA HIS A 184 -14.21 6.11 -13.12
C HIS A 184 -14.78 7.48 -12.71
N GLU A 185 -15.47 7.55 -11.57
CA GLU A 185 -16.08 8.78 -11.05
C GLU A 185 -15.03 9.87 -10.71
N ASN A 186 -13.78 9.47 -10.47
CA ASN A 186 -12.67 10.36 -10.12
C ASN A 186 -11.59 10.47 -11.21
N HIS A 187 -11.94 10.29 -12.47
CA HIS A 187 -11.06 10.49 -13.64
C HIS A 187 -9.76 9.67 -13.63
N LEU A 188 -9.73 8.57 -12.86
CA LEU A 188 -8.59 7.67 -12.74
C LEU A 188 -8.78 6.45 -13.64
N GLU A 189 -8.21 6.49 -14.83
CA GLU A 189 -8.32 5.38 -15.78
C GLU A 189 -7.41 4.21 -15.40
N PRO A 190 -7.95 3.00 -15.11
CA PRO A 190 -7.15 1.82 -14.79
C PRO A 190 -6.27 1.39 -15.97
N LYS A 191 -4.99 1.11 -15.69
CA LYS A 191 -3.97 0.78 -16.71
C LYS A 191 -3.38 -0.61 -16.58
N GLU A 192 -3.21 -1.07 -15.36
CA GLU A 192 -2.59 -2.35 -15.08
C GLU A 192 -3.20 -2.92 -13.80
N MET A 193 -3.57 -4.20 -13.84
CA MET A 193 -4.10 -4.91 -12.69
C MET A 193 -3.44 -6.28 -12.57
N THR A 194 -3.01 -6.62 -11.36
CA THR A 194 -2.41 -7.91 -11.00
C THR A 194 -3.17 -8.50 -9.83
N PHE A 195 -3.74 -9.68 -10.02
CA PHE A 195 -4.28 -10.47 -8.91
C PHE A 195 -3.18 -11.19 -8.16
N VAL A 196 -3.33 -11.31 -6.84
CA VAL A 196 -2.40 -12.05 -5.99
C VAL A 196 -3.14 -13.21 -5.35
N CYS A 197 -2.63 -14.41 -5.54
CA CYS A 197 -3.16 -15.67 -4.98
C CYS A 197 -2.16 -16.24 -3.97
N ALA A 198 -2.67 -16.85 -2.90
CA ALA A 198 -1.81 -17.56 -1.95
C ALA A 198 -1.09 -18.73 -2.63
N ASP A 199 -1.81 -19.51 -3.45
CA ASP A 199 -1.28 -20.58 -4.30
C ASP A 199 -2.14 -20.72 -5.56
N VAL A 200 -1.78 -21.63 -6.47
CA VAL A 200 -2.50 -21.83 -7.74
C VAL A 200 -3.91 -22.42 -7.61
N GLN A 201 -4.26 -22.94 -6.45
CA GLN A 201 -5.56 -23.56 -6.18
C GLN A 201 -6.51 -22.61 -5.45
N THR A 202 -6.00 -21.50 -4.89
CA THR A 202 -6.81 -20.55 -4.13
C THR A 202 -7.24 -19.36 -4.97
N PRO A 203 -8.48 -18.86 -4.78
CA PRO A 203 -8.91 -17.61 -5.40
C PRO A 203 -8.01 -16.45 -4.99
N PRO A 204 -7.95 -15.37 -5.80
CA PRO A 204 -7.20 -14.18 -5.45
C PRO A 204 -7.61 -13.60 -4.10
N SER A 205 -6.65 -13.30 -3.25
CA SER A 205 -6.85 -12.68 -1.93
C SER A 205 -6.75 -11.16 -1.97
N MET A 206 -6.01 -10.62 -2.94
CA MET A 206 -5.86 -9.19 -3.17
C MET A 206 -5.63 -8.88 -4.65
N LEU A 207 -5.79 -7.63 -5.01
CA LEU A 207 -5.40 -7.10 -6.31
C LEU A 207 -4.51 -5.87 -6.13
N LEU A 208 -3.57 -5.70 -7.03
CA LEU A 208 -2.71 -4.53 -7.15
C LEU A 208 -3.14 -3.79 -8.41
N LEU A 209 -3.40 -2.50 -8.31
CA LEU A 209 -3.90 -1.70 -9.41
C LEU A 209 -3.03 -0.47 -9.64
N LYS A 210 -2.83 -0.15 -10.91
CA LYS A 210 -2.27 1.11 -11.39
C LYS A 210 -3.31 1.80 -12.26
N ALA A 211 -3.60 3.08 -11.97
CA ALA A 211 -4.44 3.95 -12.79
C ALA A 211 -3.71 5.24 -13.16
N LYS A 212 -4.27 5.98 -14.12
CA LYS A 212 -3.69 7.23 -14.61
C LYS A 212 -4.77 8.30 -14.69
N LYS A 213 -4.54 9.45 -14.06
CA LYS A 213 -5.47 10.59 -14.15
C LYS A 213 -5.58 11.09 -15.59
N GLY A 214 -6.82 11.17 -16.10
CA GLY A 214 -7.12 11.61 -17.47
C GLY A 214 -6.56 10.69 -18.56
N GLY A 215 -6.33 9.40 -18.24
CA GLY A 215 -5.81 8.44 -19.21
C GLY A 215 -6.89 7.95 -20.18
N ASN A 216 -6.51 7.50 -21.39
CA ASN A 216 -7.40 6.82 -22.33
C ASN A 216 -7.63 5.35 -21.91
N PRO A 217 -8.78 4.72 -22.23
CA PRO A 217 -9.06 3.31 -21.91
C PRO A 217 -7.97 2.36 -22.43
N SER A 218 -7.40 1.53 -21.53
CA SER A 218 -6.40 0.52 -21.92
C SER A 218 -5.98 -0.36 -20.75
N LEU A 219 -6.91 -0.97 -20.03
CA LEU A 219 -6.58 -1.85 -18.92
C LEU A 219 -5.87 -3.12 -19.40
N LYS A 220 -4.67 -3.36 -18.86
CA LYS A 220 -3.94 -4.60 -19.02
C LYS A 220 -4.08 -5.46 -17.77
N LEU A 221 -4.65 -6.65 -17.90
CA LEU A 221 -4.60 -7.67 -16.88
C LEU A 221 -3.27 -8.43 -17.03
N THR A 222 -2.47 -8.48 -15.97
CA THR A 222 -1.25 -9.29 -15.97
C THR A 222 -1.57 -10.72 -15.54
N ARG A 223 -0.63 -11.63 -15.68
CA ARG A 223 -0.76 -12.94 -15.02
C ARG A 223 -0.86 -12.75 -13.51
N PRO A 224 -1.59 -13.62 -12.77
CA PRO A 224 -1.63 -13.56 -11.32
C PRO A 224 -0.26 -13.80 -10.70
N LEU A 225 0.04 -13.11 -9.60
CA LEU A 225 1.18 -13.44 -8.75
C LEU A 225 0.77 -14.57 -7.80
N ILE A 226 1.50 -15.67 -7.84
CA ILE A 226 1.34 -16.79 -6.93
C ILE A 226 2.40 -16.67 -5.83
N LEU A 227 1.98 -16.59 -4.56
CA LEU A 227 2.91 -16.37 -3.45
C LEU A 227 3.63 -17.65 -3.03
N HIS A 228 2.91 -18.76 -2.93
CA HIS A 228 3.46 -19.99 -2.38
C HIS A 228 3.38 -21.14 -3.39
N ALA A 229 4.43 -21.97 -3.43
CA ALA A 229 4.42 -23.23 -4.14
C ALA A 229 3.49 -24.24 -3.47
N LEU A 230 2.97 -25.20 -4.25
CA LEU A 230 2.23 -26.31 -3.69
C LEU A 230 3.15 -27.26 -2.89
N PRO A 231 2.63 -27.93 -1.85
CA PRO A 231 3.41 -28.94 -1.13
C PRO A 231 3.97 -29.99 -2.10
N GLY A 232 5.30 -30.21 -2.07
CA GLY A 232 6.01 -31.16 -2.93
C GLY A 232 6.60 -30.58 -4.20
N GLU A 233 6.33 -29.32 -4.58
CA GLU A 233 6.94 -28.67 -5.74
C GLU A 233 8.29 -27.98 -5.43
N SER A 234 8.58 -27.67 -4.18
CA SER A 234 9.87 -27.10 -3.77
C SER A 234 10.80 -28.19 -3.25
N ARG A 235 11.99 -28.26 -3.83
CA ARG A 235 13.03 -29.24 -3.46
C ARG A 235 13.85 -28.88 -2.21
N ASP A 236 13.70 -27.67 -1.67
CA ASP A 236 14.53 -27.17 -0.58
C ASP A 236 13.71 -26.52 0.54
N THR A 237 14.04 -26.95 1.76
CA THR A 237 13.64 -26.41 3.07
C THR A 237 12.22 -26.70 3.57
N GLU A 238 12.06 -27.87 4.18
CA GLU A 238 11.13 -28.09 5.28
C GLU A 238 11.62 -27.38 6.56
N ALA A 239 11.51 -26.07 6.60
CA ALA A 239 11.49 -25.36 7.88
C ALA A 239 10.06 -25.46 8.41
N ALA A 240 9.88 -26.10 9.56
CA ALA A 240 8.60 -26.43 10.16
C ALA A 240 7.63 -25.25 10.15
N GLY A 241 6.55 -25.34 9.37
CA GLY A 241 5.33 -24.55 9.53
C GLY A 241 5.05 -23.42 8.53
N SER A 242 5.96 -23.01 7.64
CA SER A 242 5.67 -22.01 6.62
C SER A 242 5.71 -22.60 5.21
N ARG A 243 4.69 -22.29 4.39
CA ARG A 243 4.71 -22.67 2.97
C ARG A 243 5.84 -21.93 2.25
N PRO A 244 6.67 -22.62 1.43
CA PRO A 244 7.74 -21.97 0.69
C PRO A 244 7.16 -20.97 -0.32
N LEU A 245 7.84 -19.85 -0.49
CA LEU A 245 7.51 -18.87 -1.52
C LEU A 245 7.84 -19.43 -2.91
N THR A 246 7.13 -18.95 -3.92
CA THR A 246 7.58 -19.13 -5.31
C THR A 246 8.82 -18.30 -5.58
N LYS A 247 9.66 -18.71 -6.54
CA LYS A 247 10.85 -17.93 -6.95
C LYS A 247 10.52 -16.48 -7.32
N GLU A 248 9.34 -16.25 -7.92
CA GLU A 248 8.88 -14.90 -8.26
C GLU A 248 8.54 -14.09 -7.02
N ALA A 249 7.85 -14.68 -6.05
CA ALA A 249 7.53 -14.02 -4.80
C ALA A 249 8.81 -13.73 -4.01
N GLU A 250 9.75 -14.68 -3.91
CA GLU A 250 11.05 -14.47 -3.27
C GLU A 250 11.82 -13.29 -3.89
N GLU A 251 11.88 -13.24 -5.22
CA GLU A 251 12.55 -12.15 -5.93
C GLU A 251 11.87 -10.80 -5.69
N ILE A 252 10.52 -10.75 -5.69
CA ILE A 252 9.76 -9.54 -5.37
C ILE A 252 10.03 -9.09 -3.93
N TYR A 253 10.03 -10.01 -2.96
CA TYR A 253 10.35 -9.67 -1.58
C TYR A 253 11.81 -9.22 -1.40
N ARG A 254 12.75 -9.84 -2.09
CA ARG A 254 14.17 -9.47 -2.03
C ARG A 254 14.44 -8.09 -2.65
N THR A 255 13.85 -7.81 -3.83
CA THR A 255 14.14 -6.58 -4.60
C THR A 255 13.18 -5.44 -4.33
N CYS A 256 12.03 -5.71 -3.71
CA CYS A 256 10.89 -4.80 -3.62
C CYS A 256 10.50 -4.23 -5.01
N SER A 257 10.45 -5.11 -6.03
CA SER A 257 10.19 -4.72 -7.42
C SER A 257 9.49 -5.83 -8.20
N PHE A 258 8.51 -5.44 -9.02
CA PHE A 258 7.84 -6.30 -10.00
C PHE A 258 8.51 -6.28 -11.39
N GLN A 259 9.71 -5.73 -11.55
CA GLN A 259 10.34 -5.61 -12.87
C GLN A 259 10.48 -6.94 -13.60
N ALA A 260 11.04 -7.95 -12.94
CA ALA A 260 11.20 -9.29 -13.51
C ALA A 260 9.85 -9.97 -13.82
N PHE A 261 8.81 -9.68 -13.01
CA PHE A 261 7.45 -10.19 -13.20
C PHE A 261 6.74 -9.59 -14.41
N ARG A 262 6.95 -8.29 -14.67
CA ARG A 262 6.26 -7.54 -15.73
C ARG A 262 6.84 -7.79 -17.11
N HIS A 263 8.12 -8.14 -17.18
CA HIS A 263 8.86 -8.32 -18.44
C HIS A 263 9.60 -9.67 -18.45
N PRO A 264 8.89 -10.81 -18.42
CA PRO A 264 9.56 -12.09 -18.51
C PRO A 264 10.15 -12.37 -19.88
N ASN A 265 9.91 -11.53 -20.90
CA ASN A 265 10.52 -11.53 -22.24
C ASN A 265 10.02 -10.27 -22.98
N ALA A 266 10.59 -9.13 -22.71
CA ALA A 266 10.45 -7.95 -23.56
C ALA A 266 11.66 -7.87 -24.49
#